data_a6c3c4545af2a0a30824276582cbd296
#
_entry.id   a6c3c4545af2a0a30824276582cbd296
#
_cell.length_a   1.000
_cell.length_b   1.000
_cell.length_c   1.000
_cell.angle_alpha   90.00
_cell.angle_beta   90.00
_cell.angle_gamma   90.00
#
_symmetry.space_group_name_H-M   'P 1'
#
loop_
_entity.id
_entity.type
_entity.pdbx_description
1 polymer ?
#
loop_
_entity_poly.entity_id
_entity_poly.type
_entity_poly.pdbx_seq_one_letter_code
_entity_poly.pdbx_strand_id
1 'polypeptide(L)'
;DLAAALDDRAPPAARLNTRVRPVPVKTQVGQVAFTVPLRTLTGLRWLTWIAAANNAGSALFDLTWLPTVSWWWVALGWLLLISPPGRMVLTAAGARMLLRPVTPGDYPRGGKIHLRLWLAERLADEMGAANLAGATWMRYYARALGADVGKNVDLHSIPPVTGLLTLGDRCSVEQEVDLRGHWLDGDVLHVGTVEIGLEARIGARSMLAPGARVGARAEIAPGSAVFGDVPEGEAWSGAPARRAGQARGPWELDRPAHRPVWLVAYAAVAGLIAMLPGLAVLAGLAGMAPPFDPPRRLADGGAGGDGRPPPP
;
A
#
# COMPACT_ATOMS: atom_id res chain seq x y z
N ASP A 1 8.50 33.49 -26.66
CA ASP A 1 9.50 32.60 -26.08
C ASP A 1 8.89 31.90 -24.88
N LEU A 2 8.81 30.54 -24.89
CA LEU A 2 8.13 29.72 -23.89
C LEU A 2 8.74 29.93 -22.48
N ALA A 3 10.07 30.11 -22.43
CA ALA A 3 10.80 30.32 -21.17
C ALA A 3 10.42 31.68 -20.52
N ALA A 4 10.32 32.75 -21.30
CA ALA A 4 9.88 34.04 -20.80
C ALA A 4 8.40 34.04 -20.36
N ALA A 5 7.55 33.28 -21.03
CA ALA A 5 6.15 33.10 -20.66
C ALA A 5 5.94 32.26 -19.38
N LEU A 6 6.88 31.40 -19.05
CA LEU A 6 6.90 30.62 -17.81
C LEU A 6 7.42 31.45 -16.62
N ASP A 7 8.41 32.33 -16.88
CA ASP A 7 9.03 33.20 -15.86
C ASP A 7 8.09 34.31 -15.37
N ASP A 8 7.26 34.85 -16.27
CA ASP A 8 6.30 35.92 -15.98
C ASP A 8 5.03 35.46 -15.23
N ARG A 9 4.86 34.13 -15.08
CA ARG A 9 3.68 33.47 -14.51
C ARG A 9 3.98 32.54 -13.32
N ALA A 10 5.24 32.40 -12.98
CA ALA A 10 5.59 31.78 -11.71
C ALA A 10 5.04 32.66 -10.57
N PRO A 11 4.40 32.09 -9.53
CA PRO A 11 4.16 32.86 -8.31
C PRO A 11 5.49 33.43 -7.88
N PRO A 12 5.52 34.70 -7.34
CA PRO A 12 6.76 35.40 -7.09
C PRO A 12 7.72 34.44 -6.39
N ALA A 13 8.77 34.08 -7.11
CA ALA A 13 9.72 33.10 -6.66
C ALA A 13 10.23 33.61 -5.31
N ALA A 14 9.75 33.00 -4.24
CA ALA A 14 10.38 33.15 -2.94
C ALA A 14 11.84 32.90 -3.22
N ARG A 15 12.66 33.95 -3.09
CA ARG A 15 14.07 34.01 -3.54
C ARG A 15 14.69 32.67 -3.31
N LEU A 16 14.90 31.92 -4.40
CA LEU A 16 15.49 30.58 -4.37
C LEU A 16 16.78 30.73 -3.58
N ASN A 17 16.74 30.27 -2.34
CA ASN A 17 17.92 30.26 -1.52
C ASN A 17 18.82 29.23 -2.17
N THR A 18 19.76 29.68 -3.00
CA THR A 18 20.57 28.89 -3.93
C THR A 18 21.43 27.81 -3.26
N ARG A 19 21.38 27.74 -1.93
CA ARG A 19 22.03 26.72 -1.12
C ARG A 19 21.02 26.03 -0.22
N VAL A 20 20.49 24.93 -0.73
CA VAL A 20 19.70 23.98 0.07
C VAL A 20 20.59 23.41 1.16
N ARG A 21 20.16 23.51 2.42
CA ARG A 21 20.92 22.98 3.56
C ARG A 21 20.94 21.46 3.50
N PRO A 22 22.08 20.81 3.79
CA PRO A 22 22.11 19.35 3.87
C PRO A 22 21.17 18.87 4.99
N VAL A 23 20.55 17.72 4.77
CA VAL A 23 19.69 17.09 5.79
C VAL A 23 20.54 16.82 7.03
N PRO A 24 20.07 17.18 8.24
CA PRO A 24 20.82 16.95 9.48
C PRO A 24 21.23 15.50 9.65
N VAL A 25 22.47 15.26 10.06
CA VAL A 25 23.02 13.90 10.26
C VAL A 25 22.14 13.07 11.21
N LYS A 26 21.58 13.70 12.25
CA LYS A 26 20.63 13.04 13.18
C LYS A 26 19.42 12.46 12.47
N THR A 27 18.88 13.14 11.47
CA THR A 27 17.74 12.66 10.66
C THR A 27 18.17 11.50 9.78
N GLN A 28 19.35 11.57 9.16
CA GLN A 28 19.90 10.48 8.33
C GLN A 28 20.13 9.22 9.17
N VAL A 29 20.78 9.36 10.34
CA VAL A 29 20.96 8.26 11.29
C VAL A 29 19.60 7.69 11.74
N GLY A 30 18.63 8.55 12.03
CA GLY A 30 17.25 8.13 12.34
C GLY A 30 16.62 7.31 11.22
N GLN A 31 16.74 7.75 9.96
CA GLN A 31 16.22 7.02 8.80
C GLN A 31 16.85 5.63 8.66
N VAL A 32 18.18 5.54 8.80
CA VAL A 32 18.90 4.26 8.77
C VAL A 32 18.46 3.36 9.92
N ALA A 33 18.39 3.89 11.15
CA ALA A 33 17.97 3.14 12.33
C ALA A 33 16.54 2.59 12.19
N PHE A 34 15.60 3.39 11.67
CA PHE A 34 14.22 2.96 11.45
C PHE A 34 14.05 2.01 10.25
N THR A 35 15.00 1.97 9.33
CA THR A 35 14.95 1.00 8.23
C THR A 35 15.03 -0.44 8.76
N VAL A 36 15.78 -0.69 9.84
CA VAL A 36 15.91 -2.04 10.43
C VAL A 36 14.55 -2.60 10.88
N PRO A 37 13.79 -1.96 11.80
CA PRO A 37 12.49 -2.48 12.21
C PRO A 37 11.48 -2.55 11.06
N LEU A 38 11.51 -1.64 10.09
CA LEU A 38 10.66 -1.72 8.90
C LEU A 38 10.95 -2.98 8.09
N ARG A 39 12.22 -3.29 7.81
CA ARG A 39 12.62 -4.51 7.10
C ARG A 39 12.30 -5.78 7.89
N THR A 40 12.28 -5.70 9.22
CA THR A 40 11.84 -6.82 10.06
C THR A 40 10.40 -7.24 9.76
N LEU A 41 9.51 -6.30 9.39
CA LEU A 41 8.14 -6.62 8.98
C LEU A 41 8.10 -7.54 7.74
N THR A 42 8.97 -7.28 6.77
CA THR A 42 9.13 -8.17 5.61
C THR A 42 9.69 -9.52 6.02
N GLY A 43 10.66 -9.56 6.94
CA GLY A 43 11.19 -10.80 7.52
C GLY A 43 10.11 -11.61 8.24
N LEU A 44 9.25 -10.97 9.03
CA LEU A 44 8.14 -11.63 9.72
C LEU A 44 7.11 -12.23 8.76
N ARG A 45 6.88 -11.61 7.60
CA ARG A 45 6.05 -12.23 6.55
C ARG A 45 6.66 -13.54 6.05
N TRP A 46 7.96 -13.56 5.77
CA TRP A 46 8.66 -14.78 5.35
C TRP A 46 8.67 -15.84 6.45
N LEU A 47 8.89 -15.44 7.71
CA LEU A 47 8.78 -16.36 8.84
C LEU A 47 7.38 -16.98 8.95
N THR A 48 6.33 -16.21 8.70
CA THR A 48 4.96 -16.73 8.67
C THR A 48 4.78 -17.79 7.58
N TRP A 49 5.32 -17.57 6.37
CA TRP A 49 5.28 -18.53 5.29
C TRP A 49 6.10 -19.77 5.60
N ILE A 50 7.30 -19.62 6.16
CA ILE A 50 8.17 -20.74 6.57
C ILE A 50 7.47 -21.57 7.64
N ALA A 51 6.88 -20.94 8.64
CA ALA A 51 6.13 -21.61 9.70
C ALA A 51 4.93 -22.39 9.14
N ALA A 52 4.18 -21.79 8.20
CA ALA A 52 3.09 -22.46 7.52
C ALA A 52 3.56 -23.67 6.71
N ALA A 53 4.67 -23.53 5.97
CA ALA A 53 5.26 -24.60 5.18
C ALA A 53 5.79 -25.74 6.05
N ASN A 54 6.48 -25.42 7.17
CA ASN A 54 6.97 -26.42 8.11
C ASN A 54 5.83 -27.20 8.76
N ASN A 55 4.77 -26.51 9.21
CA ASN A 55 3.59 -27.17 9.79
C ASN A 55 2.90 -28.09 8.76
N ALA A 56 2.74 -27.59 7.52
CA ALA A 56 2.14 -28.38 6.45
C ALA A 56 3.02 -29.57 6.06
N GLY A 57 4.33 -29.37 5.93
CA GLY A 57 5.29 -30.43 5.63
C GLY A 57 5.32 -31.53 6.70
N SER A 58 5.31 -31.15 7.98
CA SER A 58 5.22 -32.08 9.08
C SER A 58 3.90 -32.90 9.07
N ALA A 59 2.77 -32.20 8.76
CA ALA A 59 1.46 -32.86 8.78
C ALA A 59 1.18 -33.74 7.55
N LEU A 60 1.69 -33.36 6.35
CA LEU A 60 1.38 -34.02 5.09
C LEU A 60 2.41 -35.11 4.71
N PHE A 61 3.67 -34.93 5.12
CA PHE A 61 4.79 -35.79 4.71
C PHE A 61 5.50 -36.45 5.87
N ASP A 62 4.94 -36.39 7.10
CA ASP A 62 5.52 -36.95 8.33
C ASP A 62 6.98 -36.49 8.60
N LEU A 63 7.31 -35.26 8.19
CA LEU A 63 8.65 -34.70 8.36
C LEU A 63 8.84 -34.22 9.82
N THR A 64 9.06 -35.20 10.72
CA THR A 64 9.15 -34.95 12.18
C THR A 64 10.34 -34.09 12.62
N TRP A 65 11.32 -33.89 11.72
CA TRP A 65 12.49 -33.05 11.98
C TRP A 65 12.22 -31.57 11.74
N LEU A 66 11.08 -31.18 11.12
CA LEU A 66 10.72 -29.78 10.89
C LEU A 66 10.23 -29.13 12.19
N PRO A 67 10.75 -27.94 12.54
CA PRO A 67 10.24 -27.20 13.68
C PRO A 67 8.82 -26.71 13.38
N THR A 68 7.87 -27.11 14.19
CA THR A 68 6.47 -26.71 14.09
C THR A 68 6.11 -25.67 15.15
N VAL A 69 5.18 -24.79 14.82
CA VAL A 69 4.61 -23.80 15.73
C VAL A 69 3.09 -23.95 15.75
N SER A 70 2.45 -23.43 16.79
CA SER A 70 0.99 -23.44 16.83
C SER A 70 0.38 -22.72 15.60
N TRP A 71 -0.62 -23.33 14.98
CA TRP A 71 -1.36 -22.75 13.87
C TRP A 71 -1.97 -21.38 14.17
N TRP A 72 -2.22 -21.07 15.44
CA TRP A 72 -2.68 -19.74 15.86
C TRP A 72 -1.66 -18.63 15.53
N TRP A 73 -0.37 -18.90 15.68
CA TRP A 73 0.66 -17.92 15.32
C TRP A 73 0.77 -17.74 13.81
N VAL A 74 0.62 -18.83 13.05
CA VAL A 74 0.57 -18.79 11.59
C VAL A 74 -0.66 -17.98 11.14
N ALA A 75 -1.83 -18.27 11.69
CA ALA A 75 -3.07 -17.54 11.38
C ALA A 75 -2.96 -16.06 11.74
N LEU A 76 -2.41 -15.71 12.89
CA LEU A 76 -2.20 -14.33 13.31
C LEU A 76 -1.22 -13.60 12.39
N GLY A 77 -0.09 -14.21 12.09
CA GLY A 77 0.90 -13.66 11.16
C GLY A 77 0.31 -13.46 9.76
N TRP A 78 -0.46 -14.43 9.27
CA TRP A 78 -1.14 -14.31 7.99
C TRP A 78 -2.17 -13.17 8.01
N LEU A 79 -3.01 -13.11 9.06
CA LEU A 79 -4.03 -12.09 9.19
C LEU A 79 -3.44 -10.68 9.23
N LEU A 80 -2.38 -10.45 10.01
CA LEU A 80 -1.83 -9.11 10.22
C LEU A 80 -0.84 -8.68 9.14
N LEU A 81 0.02 -9.60 8.67
CA LEU A 81 1.17 -9.25 7.84
C LEU A 81 0.98 -9.59 6.36
N ILE A 82 0.13 -10.57 6.05
CA ILE A 82 -0.04 -11.08 4.68
C ILE A 82 -1.38 -10.64 4.11
N SER A 83 -2.46 -10.74 4.87
CA SER A 83 -3.78 -10.37 4.39
C SER A 83 -3.90 -8.87 4.08
N PRO A 84 -4.58 -8.47 2.99
CA PRO A 84 -4.79 -7.07 2.67
C PRO A 84 -5.42 -6.26 3.81
N PRO A 85 -6.51 -6.71 4.46
CA PRO A 85 -7.11 -5.96 5.57
C PRO A 85 -6.16 -5.73 6.74
N GLY A 86 -5.40 -6.75 7.13
CA GLY A 86 -4.44 -6.64 8.24
C GLY A 86 -3.35 -5.62 7.95
N ARG A 87 -2.78 -5.67 6.75
CA ARG A 87 -1.77 -4.68 6.31
C ARG A 87 -2.31 -3.25 6.30
N MET A 88 -3.56 -3.06 5.83
CA MET A 88 -4.23 -1.75 5.86
C MET A 88 -4.40 -1.24 7.29
N VAL A 89 -4.86 -2.09 8.21
CA VAL A 89 -5.05 -1.72 9.62
C VAL A 89 -3.72 -1.36 10.27
N LEU A 90 -2.68 -2.17 10.08
CA LEU A 90 -1.35 -1.89 10.64
C LEU A 90 -0.76 -0.60 10.09
N THR A 91 -0.87 -0.37 8.78
CA THR A 91 -0.40 0.87 8.15
C THR A 91 -1.16 2.07 8.70
N ALA A 92 -2.49 2.01 8.75
CA ALA A 92 -3.32 3.11 9.23
C ALA A 92 -3.06 3.41 10.72
N ALA A 93 -2.95 2.39 11.56
CA ALA A 93 -2.63 2.56 12.98
C ALA A 93 -1.24 3.18 13.18
N GLY A 94 -0.22 2.69 12.48
CA GLY A 94 1.13 3.22 12.52
C GLY A 94 1.21 4.66 12.00
N ALA A 95 0.58 4.95 10.86
CA ALA A 95 0.53 6.29 10.29
C ALA A 95 -0.16 7.28 11.25
N ARG A 96 -1.33 6.94 11.79
CA ARG A 96 -2.04 7.79 12.75
C ARG A 96 -1.25 8.03 14.03
N MET A 97 -0.54 7.03 14.53
CA MET A 97 0.32 7.19 15.70
C MET A 97 1.50 8.14 15.43
N LEU A 98 2.15 7.96 14.29
CA LEU A 98 3.31 8.78 13.89
C LEU A 98 2.93 10.22 13.55
N LEU A 99 1.78 10.41 12.87
CA LEU A 99 1.39 11.67 12.27
C LEU A 99 0.36 12.47 13.09
N ARG A 100 0.00 12.00 14.29
CA ARG A 100 -0.89 12.76 15.21
C ARG A 100 -0.60 14.26 15.32
N PRO A 101 0.68 14.71 15.43
CA PRO A 101 1.00 16.13 15.57
C PRO A 101 1.11 16.87 14.23
N VAL A 102 0.86 16.21 13.10
CA VAL A 102 0.99 16.83 11.78
C VAL A 102 -0.30 17.57 11.43
N THR A 103 -0.17 18.88 11.20
CA THR A 103 -1.23 19.76 10.74
C THR A 103 -0.79 20.42 9.44
N PRO A 104 -1.71 20.97 8.62
CA PRO A 104 -1.32 21.79 7.48
C PRO A 104 -0.38 22.91 7.89
N GLY A 105 0.70 23.13 7.14
CA GLY A 105 1.69 24.16 7.41
C GLY A 105 3.08 23.81 6.84
N ASP A 106 4.02 24.69 7.12
CA ASP A 106 5.39 24.62 6.64
C ASP A 106 6.33 24.09 7.72
N TYR A 107 7.13 23.12 7.37
CA TYR A 107 8.03 22.44 8.29
C TYR A 107 9.46 22.42 7.74
N PRO A 108 10.48 22.47 8.61
CA PRO A 108 11.87 22.42 8.15
C PRO A 108 12.19 21.03 7.57
N ARG A 109 12.85 21.03 6.43
CA ARG A 109 13.44 19.82 5.82
C ARG A 109 14.36 19.12 6.80
N GLY A 110 14.23 17.80 6.94
CA GLY A 110 15.01 17.02 7.90
C GLY A 110 14.60 17.19 9.36
N GLY A 111 13.51 17.94 9.64
CA GLY A 111 12.95 18.08 10.96
C GLY A 111 12.19 16.83 11.44
N LYS A 112 11.66 16.90 12.66
CA LYS A 112 10.92 15.78 13.28
C LYS A 112 9.68 15.37 12.48
N ILE A 113 8.95 16.34 11.92
CA ILE A 113 7.75 16.08 11.11
C ILE A 113 8.13 15.41 9.80
N HIS A 114 9.18 15.87 9.13
CA HIS A 114 9.68 15.23 7.92
C HIS A 114 10.09 13.76 8.19
N LEU A 115 10.79 13.48 9.27
CA LEU A 115 11.17 12.11 9.63
C LEU A 115 9.95 11.22 9.91
N ARG A 116 8.93 11.74 10.62
CA ARG A 116 7.70 11.02 10.90
C ARG A 116 6.90 10.72 9.65
N LEU A 117 6.81 11.70 8.74
CA LEU A 117 6.14 11.54 7.46
C LEU A 117 6.84 10.48 6.62
N TRP A 118 8.17 10.59 6.47
CA TRP A 118 8.99 9.60 5.78
C TRP A 118 8.79 8.19 6.36
N LEU A 119 8.75 8.06 7.70
CA LEU A 119 8.56 6.76 8.36
C LEU A 119 7.17 6.17 8.09
N ALA A 120 6.13 7.00 8.11
CA ALA A 120 4.76 6.58 7.80
C ALA A 120 4.62 6.13 6.34
N GLU A 121 5.24 6.84 5.40
CA GLU A 121 5.28 6.45 3.99
C GLU A 121 6.05 5.13 3.79
N ARG A 122 7.22 4.99 4.41
CA ARG A 122 7.98 3.74 4.35
C ARG A 122 7.23 2.56 4.95
N LEU A 123 6.48 2.78 6.04
CA LEU A 123 5.61 1.75 6.58
C LEU A 123 4.52 1.35 5.58
N ALA A 124 3.90 2.32 4.90
CA ALA A 124 2.91 2.04 3.86
C ALA A 124 3.50 1.27 2.68
N ASP A 125 4.71 1.64 2.24
CA ASP A 125 5.44 0.95 1.17
C ASP A 125 5.78 -0.49 1.58
N GLU A 126 6.35 -0.71 2.77
CA GLU A 126 6.69 -2.05 3.27
C GLU A 126 5.45 -2.93 3.45
N MET A 127 4.33 -2.35 3.83
CA MET A 127 3.05 -3.05 3.88
C MET A 127 2.40 -3.24 2.50
N GLY A 128 2.97 -2.66 1.45
CA GLY A 128 2.52 -2.81 0.07
C GLY A 128 1.19 -2.10 -0.20
N ALA A 129 1.04 -0.88 0.29
CA ALA A 129 -0.16 -0.06 0.04
C ALA A 129 -0.41 0.16 -1.45
N ALA A 130 0.65 0.28 -2.27
CA ALA A 130 0.56 0.41 -3.71
C ALA A 130 -0.15 -0.78 -4.38
N ASN A 131 0.06 -2.00 -3.88
CA ASN A 131 -0.58 -3.21 -4.40
C ASN A 131 -2.08 -3.32 -4.06
N LEU A 132 -2.59 -2.40 -3.25
CA LEU A 132 -3.99 -2.34 -2.86
C LEU A 132 -4.76 -1.27 -3.63
N ALA A 133 -4.06 -0.43 -4.42
CA ALA A 133 -4.66 0.62 -5.25
C ALA A 133 -5.67 0.02 -6.23
N GLY A 134 -6.77 0.76 -6.48
CA GLY A 134 -7.86 0.30 -7.36
C GLY A 134 -8.82 -0.71 -6.74
N ALA A 135 -8.57 -1.20 -5.55
CA ALA A 135 -9.49 -2.09 -4.87
C ALA A 135 -10.68 -1.34 -4.25
N THR A 136 -11.84 -2.00 -4.19
CA THR A 136 -13.09 -1.43 -3.67
C THR A 136 -13.01 -0.98 -2.21
N TRP A 137 -12.01 -1.43 -1.47
CA TRP A 137 -11.77 -1.06 -0.06
C TRP A 137 -10.92 0.19 0.13
N MET A 138 -10.38 0.83 -0.94
CA MET A 138 -9.55 2.03 -0.81
C MET A 138 -10.21 3.15 -0.02
N ARG A 139 -11.51 3.35 -0.17
CA ARG A 139 -12.29 4.33 0.61
C ARG A 139 -12.26 4.03 2.13
N TYR A 140 -12.28 2.75 2.52
CA TYR A 140 -12.18 2.36 3.93
C TYR A 140 -10.77 2.57 4.47
N TYR A 141 -9.78 2.32 3.65
CA TYR A 141 -8.38 2.60 3.98
C TYR A 141 -8.13 4.11 4.16
N ALA A 142 -8.66 4.94 3.26
CA ALA A 142 -8.59 6.40 3.40
C ALA A 142 -9.22 6.87 4.73
N ARG A 143 -10.41 6.37 5.07
CA ARG A 143 -11.05 6.65 6.37
C ARG A 143 -10.23 6.15 7.55
N ALA A 144 -9.63 4.98 7.45
CA ALA A 144 -8.75 4.43 8.48
C ALA A 144 -7.51 5.31 8.70
N LEU A 145 -6.97 5.93 7.65
CA LEU A 145 -5.89 6.92 7.74
C LEU A 145 -6.34 8.25 8.34
N GLY A 146 -7.63 8.56 8.33
CA GLY A 146 -8.19 9.79 8.91
C GLY A 146 -8.77 10.75 7.89
N ALA A 147 -8.84 10.35 6.61
CA ALA A 147 -9.49 11.15 5.56
C ALA A 147 -11.01 11.24 5.78
N ASP A 148 -11.58 12.39 5.43
CA ASP A 148 -13.02 12.55 5.32
C ASP A 148 -13.48 12.08 3.95
N VAL A 149 -14.27 11.01 3.91
CA VAL A 149 -14.69 10.36 2.66
C VAL A 149 -16.21 10.26 2.60
N GLY A 150 -16.78 10.94 1.65
CA GLY A 150 -18.20 10.98 1.36
C GLY A 150 -18.81 9.63 0.94
N LYS A 151 -20.06 9.67 0.51
CA LYS A 151 -20.80 8.51 0.03
C LYS A 151 -20.49 8.25 -1.45
N ASN A 152 -20.45 6.97 -1.83
CA ASN A 152 -20.27 6.53 -3.22
C ASN A 152 -19.04 7.14 -3.92
N VAL A 153 -17.97 7.37 -3.16
CA VAL A 153 -16.68 7.82 -3.69
C VAL A 153 -16.01 6.67 -4.44
N ASP A 154 -15.48 6.97 -5.61
CA ASP A 154 -14.72 6.06 -6.45
C ASP A 154 -13.24 6.45 -6.39
N LEU A 155 -12.46 5.72 -5.60
CA LEU A 155 -11.06 6.04 -5.32
C LEU A 155 -10.15 4.92 -5.83
N HIS A 156 -9.44 5.19 -6.94
CA HIS A 156 -8.51 4.24 -7.54
C HIS A 156 -7.03 4.56 -7.21
N SER A 157 -6.76 5.67 -6.58
CA SER A 157 -5.42 6.10 -6.16
C SER A 157 -5.18 5.86 -4.68
N ILE A 158 -3.91 5.85 -4.29
CA ILE A 158 -3.50 5.65 -2.90
C ILE A 158 -3.79 6.94 -2.11
N PRO A 159 -4.55 6.87 -1.01
CA PRO A 159 -4.77 8.02 -0.15
C PRO A 159 -3.49 8.42 0.60
N PRO A 160 -3.33 9.71 0.96
CA PRO A 160 -2.17 10.18 1.70
C PRO A 160 -2.11 9.57 3.10
N VAL A 161 -0.94 9.15 3.53
CA VAL A 161 -0.71 8.60 4.88
C VAL A 161 -1.01 9.61 6.00
N THR A 162 -1.02 10.91 5.68
CA THR A 162 -1.37 11.99 6.60
C THR A 162 -2.84 12.00 6.97
N GLY A 163 -3.71 11.41 6.13
CA GLY A 163 -5.15 11.54 6.26
C GLY A 163 -5.70 12.94 5.96
N LEU A 164 -4.86 13.89 5.51
CA LEU A 164 -5.26 15.26 5.15
C LEU A 164 -5.91 15.27 3.76
N LEU A 165 -7.04 14.59 3.63
CA LEU A 165 -7.80 14.42 2.39
C LEU A 165 -9.29 14.49 2.68
N THR A 166 -10.00 15.32 1.91
CA THR A 166 -11.46 15.40 1.92
C THR A 166 -12.00 15.02 0.54
N LEU A 167 -12.89 14.03 0.51
CA LEU A 167 -13.52 13.53 -0.71
C LEU A 167 -15.03 13.71 -0.58
N GLY A 168 -15.61 14.58 -1.42
CA GLY A 168 -17.05 14.81 -1.49
C GLY A 168 -17.82 13.61 -2.03
N ASP A 169 -19.14 13.61 -1.81
CA ASP A 169 -20.02 12.55 -2.28
C ASP A 169 -19.90 12.34 -3.79
N ARG A 170 -19.89 11.12 -4.24
CA ARG A 170 -19.87 10.71 -5.65
C ARG A 170 -18.68 11.26 -6.47
N CYS A 171 -17.63 11.78 -5.85
CA CYS A 171 -16.43 12.14 -6.58
C CYS A 171 -15.69 10.89 -7.11
N SER A 172 -14.92 11.09 -8.17
CA SER A 172 -14.12 10.02 -8.81
C SER A 172 -12.67 10.46 -8.93
N VAL A 173 -11.77 9.63 -8.42
CA VAL A 173 -10.32 9.81 -8.52
C VAL A 173 -9.76 8.61 -9.25
N GLU A 174 -9.22 8.84 -10.44
CA GLU A 174 -8.67 7.79 -11.28
C GLU A 174 -7.33 7.26 -10.77
N GLN A 175 -6.73 6.36 -11.55
CA GLN A 175 -5.49 5.70 -11.19
C GLN A 175 -4.29 6.65 -11.23
N GLU A 176 -3.30 6.38 -10.34
CA GLU A 176 -2.02 7.10 -10.32
C GLU A 176 -2.14 8.61 -10.09
N VAL A 177 -3.24 9.08 -9.49
CA VAL A 177 -3.35 10.47 -9.05
C VAL A 177 -2.52 10.67 -7.78
N ASP A 178 -1.65 11.68 -7.78
CA ASP A 178 -0.87 12.06 -6.60
C ASP A 178 -1.72 12.91 -5.65
N LEU A 179 -2.10 12.31 -4.52
CA LEU A 179 -2.90 12.91 -3.45
C LEU A 179 -2.07 13.20 -2.19
N ARG A 180 -0.74 13.09 -2.24
CA ARG A 180 0.09 13.12 -1.02
C ARG A 180 -0.10 14.33 -0.15
N GLY A 181 -0.50 15.46 -0.73
CA GLY A 181 -0.76 16.68 0.02
C GLY A 181 0.48 17.25 0.72
N HIS A 182 1.66 16.87 0.26
CA HIS A 182 2.92 17.45 0.71
C HIS A 182 3.95 17.48 -0.41
N TRP A 183 4.84 18.45 -0.37
CA TRP A 183 5.99 18.54 -1.24
C TRP A 183 7.18 19.20 -0.56
N LEU A 184 8.36 19.00 -1.10
CA LEU A 184 9.60 19.62 -0.66
C LEU A 184 9.99 20.74 -1.62
N ASP A 185 10.10 21.95 -1.09
CA ASP A 185 10.66 23.09 -1.81
C ASP A 185 11.91 23.60 -1.06
N GLY A 186 13.08 23.36 -1.63
CA GLY A 186 14.33 23.71 -0.99
C GLY A 186 14.48 23.12 0.43
N ASP A 187 14.45 24.00 1.43
CA ASP A 187 14.58 23.64 2.85
C ASP A 187 13.23 23.52 3.58
N VAL A 188 12.12 23.64 2.86
CA VAL A 188 10.78 23.65 3.43
C VAL A 188 9.98 22.43 2.94
N LEU A 189 9.35 21.76 3.87
CA LEU A 189 8.32 20.74 3.63
C LEU A 189 6.95 21.40 3.79
N HIS A 190 6.25 21.60 2.70
CA HIS A 190 4.88 22.06 2.69
C HIS A 190 3.92 20.89 2.89
N VAL A 191 3.01 21.01 3.84
CA VAL A 191 1.96 20.03 4.11
C VAL A 191 0.61 20.74 4.04
N GLY A 192 -0.32 20.20 3.26
CA GLY A 192 -1.64 20.80 3.09
C GLY A 192 -2.73 19.73 2.95
N THR A 193 -3.97 20.14 3.17
CA THR A 193 -5.14 19.31 2.91
C THR A 193 -5.47 19.34 1.42
N VAL A 194 -5.78 18.20 0.84
CA VAL A 194 -6.34 18.11 -0.52
C VAL A 194 -7.85 17.94 -0.38
N GLU A 195 -8.60 18.81 -1.05
CA GLU A 195 -10.06 18.82 -1.00
C GLU A 195 -10.64 18.57 -2.40
N ILE A 196 -11.49 17.56 -2.53
CA ILE A 196 -12.16 17.21 -3.78
C ILE A 196 -13.67 17.27 -3.53
N GLY A 197 -14.36 18.15 -4.22
CA GLY A 197 -15.77 18.44 -4.02
C GLY A 197 -16.72 17.33 -4.51
N LEU A 198 -18.01 17.57 -4.24
CA LEU A 198 -19.12 16.72 -4.68
C LEU A 198 -19.05 16.47 -6.19
N GLU A 199 -19.16 15.20 -6.62
CA GLU A 199 -19.21 14.81 -8.03
C GLU A 199 -18.00 15.27 -8.88
N ALA A 200 -16.94 15.77 -8.28
CA ALA A 200 -15.73 16.18 -9.01
C ALA A 200 -15.00 14.94 -9.58
N ARG A 201 -14.31 15.14 -10.69
CA ARG A 201 -13.58 14.09 -11.41
C ARG A 201 -12.12 14.47 -11.56
N ILE A 202 -11.25 13.58 -11.13
CA ILE A 202 -9.80 13.76 -11.26
C ILE A 202 -9.27 12.69 -12.20
N GLY A 203 -8.78 13.12 -13.37
CA GLY A 203 -8.22 12.25 -14.39
C GLY A 203 -6.91 11.63 -13.97
N ALA A 204 -6.62 10.47 -14.55
CA ALA A 204 -5.44 9.67 -14.25
C ALA A 204 -4.12 10.45 -14.33
N ARG A 205 -3.16 10.08 -13.46
CA ARG A 205 -1.81 10.67 -13.45
C ARG A 205 -1.77 12.17 -13.19
N SER A 206 -2.83 12.71 -12.60
CA SER A 206 -2.84 14.11 -12.18
C SER A 206 -2.18 14.27 -10.81
N MET A 207 -1.70 15.47 -10.51
CA MET A 207 -1.14 15.83 -9.21
C MET A 207 -1.98 16.94 -8.59
N LEU A 208 -2.37 16.78 -7.34
CA LEU A 208 -2.98 17.82 -6.52
C LEU A 208 -1.97 18.29 -5.47
N ALA A 209 -1.54 19.56 -5.61
CA ALA A 209 -0.57 20.16 -4.70
C ALA A 209 -1.13 20.31 -3.27
N PRO A 210 -0.28 20.44 -2.24
CA PRO A 210 -0.72 20.74 -0.89
C PRO A 210 -1.61 21.98 -0.84
N GLY A 211 -2.81 21.85 -0.26
CA GLY A 211 -3.80 22.93 -0.20
C GLY A 211 -4.68 23.06 -1.43
N ALA A 212 -4.55 22.20 -2.44
CA ALA A 212 -5.39 22.21 -3.62
C ALA A 212 -6.85 21.87 -3.28
N ARG A 213 -7.78 22.65 -3.85
CA ARG A 213 -9.21 22.48 -3.70
C ARG A 213 -9.86 22.38 -5.07
N VAL A 214 -10.54 21.27 -5.30
CA VAL A 214 -11.31 21.06 -6.53
C VAL A 214 -12.79 21.21 -6.18
N GLY A 215 -13.45 22.19 -6.77
CA GLY A 215 -14.86 22.51 -6.55
C GLY A 215 -15.80 21.39 -6.97
N ALA A 216 -17.05 21.48 -6.53
CA ALA A 216 -18.08 20.50 -6.89
C ALA A 216 -18.23 20.43 -8.42
N ARG A 217 -18.44 19.21 -8.96
CA ARG A 217 -18.64 18.97 -10.40
C ARG A 217 -17.51 19.49 -11.30
N ALA A 218 -16.35 19.84 -10.75
CA ALA A 218 -15.19 20.21 -11.54
C ALA A 218 -14.53 18.97 -12.14
N GLU A 219 -13.84 19.16 -13.27
CA GLU A 219 -13.19 18.10 -14.03
C GLU A 219 -11.72 18.43 -14.27
N ILE A 220 -10.84 17.57 -13.83
CA ILE A 220 -9.40 17.69 -14.06
C ILE A 220 -9.00 16.66 -15.12
N ALA A 221 -8.46 17.16 -16.23
CA ALA A 221 -8.00 16.30 -17.32
C ALA A 221 -6.80 15.43 -16.88
N PRO A 222 -6.64 14.26 -17.45
CA PRO A 222 -5.49 13.38 -17.14
C PRO A 222 -4.14 14.10 -17.31
N GLY A 223 -3.17 13.78 -16.45
CA GLY A 223 -1.82 14.33 -16.50
C GLY A 223 -1.71 15.81 -16.09
N SER A 224 -2.72 16.35 -15.40
CA SER A 224 -2.73 17.75 -14.98
C SER A 224 -2.10 17.95 -13.60
N ALA A 225 -1.51 19.13 -13.36
CA ALA A 225 -0.97 19.53 -12.06
C ALA A 225 -1.76 20.73 -11.51
N VAL A 226 -2.52 20.51 -10.45
CA VAL A 226 -3.38 21.50 -9.82
C VAL A 226 -2.67 22.15 -8.64
N PHE A 227 -2.54 23.49 -8.71
CA PHE A 227 -1.99 24.32 -7.64
C PHE A 227 -3.06 25.34 -7.23
N GLY A 228 -3.66 25.17 -6.07
CA GLY A 228 -4.70 26.06 -5.55
C GLY A 228 -6.12 25.62 -5.91
N ASP A 229 -7.01 26.59 -6.10
CA ASP A 229 -8.44 26.38 -6.18
C ASP A 229 -8.92 26.22 -7.63
N VAL A 230 -9.72 25.19 -7.87
CA VAL A 230 -10.47 24.98 -9.10
C VAL A 230 -11.94 25.25 -8.81
N PRO A 231 -12.57 26.23 -9.48
CA PRO A 231 -13.97 26.56 -9.26
C PRO A 231 -14.94 25.41 -9.60
N GLU A 232 -16.13 25.48 -9.03
CA GLU A 232 -17.22 24.54 -9.30
C GLU A 232 -17.59 24.51 -10.80
N GLY A 233 -17.81 23.30 -11.34
CA GLY A 233 -18.30 23.09 -12.71
C GLY A 233 -17.31 23.42 -13.81
N GLU A 234 -16.05 23.73 -13.49
CA GLU A 234 -15.03 24.04 -14.49
C GLU A 234 -14.20 22.79 -14.87
N ALA A 235 -13.78 22.77 -16.13
CA ALA A 235 -12.81 21.80 -16.65
C ALA A 235 -11.42 22.47 -16.72
N TRP A 236 -10.42 21.79 -16.10
CA TRP A 236 -9.04 22.27 -16.06
C TRP A 236 -8.08 21.23 -16.63
N SER A 237 -7.03 21.70 -17.32
CA SER A 237 -6.02 20.83 -17.92
C SER A 237 -4.63 21.44 -17.95
N GLY A 238 -3.60 20.61 -18.03
CA GLY A 238 -2.20 20.99 -18.17
C GLY A 238 -1.40 20.99 -16.87
N ALA A 239 -0.10 21.27 -16.97
CA ALA A 239 0.82 21.35 -15.84
C ALA A 239 1.69 22.62 -15.95
N PRO A 240 1.37 23.70 -15.19
CA PRO A 240 0.27 23.87 -14.25
C PRO A 240 -1.11 23.86 -14.94
N ALA A 241 -2.11 23.32 -14.23
CA ALA A 241 -3.46 23.23 -14.74
C ALA A 241 -4.08 24.64 -14.91
N ARG A 242 -4.83 24.80 -15.99
CA ARG A 242 -5.55 26.03 -16.32
C ARG A 242 -6.94 25.70 -16.78
N ARG A 243 -7.84 26.66 -16.68
CA ARG A 243 -9.20 26.52 -17.14
C ARG A 243 -9.23 26.21 -18.66
N ALA A 244 -9.83 25.05 -18.97
CA ALA A 244 -10.03 24.58 -20.35
C ALA A 244 -11.45 24.78 -20.84
N GLY A 245 -12.42 25.00 -19.93
CA GLY A 245 -13.82 25.22 -20.26
C GLY A 245 -14.74 24.88 -19.10
N GLN A 246 -15.96 24.50 -19.43
CA GLN A 246 -16.95 23.97 -18.50
C GLN A 246 -16.81 22.46 -18.43
N ALA A 247 -16.99 21.90 -17.25
CA ALA A 247 -17.03 20.45 -17.04
C ALA A 247 -18.26 19.85 -17.75
N ARG A 248 -18.07 18.71 -18.37
CA ARG A 248 -19.10 18.11 -19.24
C ARG A 248 -19.93 17.01 -18.56
N GLY A 249 -19.47 16.50 -17.44
CA GLY A 249 -20.12 15.38 -16.81
C GLY A 249 -19.92 14.06 -17.56
N PRO A 250 -20.63 13.04 -17.26
CA PRO A 250 -22.06 12.89 -16.91
C PRO A 250 -22.29 12.86 -15.39
N TRP A 251 -23.07 13.79 -14.90
CA TRP A 251 -23.38 13.91 -13.46
C TRP A 251 -24.65 13.13 -13.07
N GLU A 252 -25.54 12.91 -14.03
CA GLU A 252 -26.90 12.37 -13.83
C GLU A 252 -27.01 10.86 -14.01
N LEU A 253 -25.91 10.15 -14.32
CA LEU A 253 -25.98 8.70 -14.47
C LEU A 253 -26.10 8.00 -13.13
N ASP A 254 -27.15 7.20 -12.97
CA ASP A 254 -27.30 6.27 -11.86
C ASP A 254 -26.10 5.31 -11.81
N ARG A 255 -25.26 5.49 -10.81
CA ARG A 255 -24.14 4.55 -10.58
C ARG A 255 -24.71 3.24 -10.01
N PRO A 256 -24.20 2.08 -10.47
CA PRO A 256 -24.60 0.79 -9.91
C PRO A 256 -24.42 0.80 -8.39
N ALA A 257 -25.44 0.33 -7.65
CA ALA A 257 -25.36 0.22 -6.22
C ALA A 257 -24.17 -0.68 -5.81
N HIS A 258 -23.33 -0.20 -4.90
CA HIS A 258 -22.26 -1.00 -4.33
C HIS A 258 -22.82 -2.14 -3.50
N ARG A 259 -22.89 -3.34 -4.05
CA ARG A 259 -23.35 -4.53 -3.32
C ARG A 259 -22.22 -5.03 -2.43
N PRO A 260 -22.46 -5.23 -1.11
CA PRO A 260 -21.42 -5.71 -0.18
C PRO A 260 -20.87 -7.08 -0.55
N VAL A 261 -21.61 -7.88 -1.31
CA VAL A 261 -21.17 -9.19 -1.82
C VAL A 261 -19.88 -9.08 -2.66
N TRP A 262 -19.71 -8.00 -3.44
CA TRP A 262 -18.49 -7.78 -4.21
C TRP A 262 -17.29 -7.47 -3.33
N LEU A 263 -17.49 -6.76 -2.22
CA LEU A 263 -16.41 -6.52 -1.25
C LEU A 263 -15.88 -7.86 -0.69
N VAL A 264 -16.78 -8.76 -0.33
CA VAL A 264 -16.43 -10.10 0.16
C VAL A 264 -15.75 -10.93 -0.93
N ALA A 265 -16.29 -10.91 -2.16
CA ALA A 265 -15.69 -11.63 -3.29
C ALA A 265 -14.26 -11.15 -3.59
N TYR A 266 -14.05 -9.84 -3.67
CA TYR A 266 -12.71 -9.28 -3.86
C TYR A 266 -11.76 -9.61 -2.70
N ALA A 267 -12.23 -9.58 -1.45
CA ALA A 267 -11.42 -9.95 -0.29
C ALA A 267 -11.03 -11.43 -0.34
N ALA A 268 -11.94 -12.31 -0.72
CA ALA A 268 -11.67 -13.74 -0.88
C ALA A 268 -10.64 -14.01 -1.98
N VAL A 269 -10.81 -13.40 -3.16
CA VAL A 269 -9.86 -13.53 -4.28
C VAL A 269 -8.48 -12.97 -3.90
N ALA A 270 -8.43 -11.80 -3.26
CA ALA A 270 -7.17 -11.22 -2.80
C ALA A 270 -6.49 -12.11 -1.73
N GLY A 271 -7.27 -12.74 -0.86
CA GLY A 271 -6.76 -13.73 0.10
C GLY A 271 -6.17 -14.96 -0.60
N LEU A 272 -6.83 -15.48 -1.64
CA LEU A 272 -6.31 -16.60 -2.45
C LEU A 272 -5.02 -16.21 -3.17
N ILE A 273 -4.97 -15.04 -3.81
CA ILE A 273 -3.75 -14.54 -4.46
C ILE A 273 -2.62 -14.38 -3.44
N ALA A 274 -2.91 -13.91 -2.24
CA ALA A 274 -1.92 -13.78 -1.18
C ALA A 274 -1.36 -15.13 -0.70
N MET A 275 -2.04 -16.25 -0.99
CA MET A 275 -1.54 -17.60 -0.69
C MET A 275 -0.59 -18.17 -1.74
N LEU A 276 -0.56 -17.62 -2.96
CA LEU A 276 0.23 -18.16 -4.08
C LEU A 276 1.73 -18.31 -3.75
N PRO A 277 2.42 -17.37 -3.09
CA PRO A 277 3.82 -17.57 -2.71
C PRO A 277 4.04 -18.77 -1.80
N GLY A 278 3.15 -18.99 -0.84
CA GLY A 278 3.22 -20.14 0.05
C GLY A 278 2.98 -21.47 -0.69
N LEU A 279 2.02 -21.50 -1.60
CA LEU A 279 1.75 -22.66 -2.45
C LEU A 279 2.94 -22.98 -3.35
N ALA A 280 3.61 -21.97 -3.90
CA ALA A 280 4.82 -22.15 -4.70
C ALA A 280 5.97 -22.75 -3.88
N VAL A 281 6.15 -22.31 -2.64
CA VAL A 281 7.14 -22.89 -1.72
C VAL A 281 6.80 -24.35 -1.41
N LEU A 282 5.54 -24.67 -1.10
CA LEU A 282 5.10 -26.04 -0.84
C LEU A 282 5.29 -26.95 -2.05
N ALA A 283 4.95 -26.48 -3.25
CA ALA A 283 5.17 -27.21 -4.49
C ALA A 283 6.68 -27.48 -4.74
N GLY A 284 7.54 -26.48 -4.47
CA GLY A 284 8.99 -26.64 -4.56
C GLY A 284 9.53 -27.66 -3.58
N LEU A 285 9.06 -27.63 -2.33
CA LEU A 285 9.45 -28.61 -1.32
C LEU A 285 8.99 -30.04 -1.68
N ALA A 286 7.75 -30.16 -2.19
CA ALA A 286 7.24 -31.45 -2.65
C ALA A 286 8.04 -32.02 -3.84
N GLY A 287 8.48 -31.16 -4.77
CA GLY A 287 9.33 -31.56 -5.91
C GLY A 287 10.77 -31.94 -5.52
N MET A 288 11.26 -31.45 -4.37
CA MET A 288 12.58 -31.80 -3.84
C MET A 288 12.53 -32.99 -2.89
N ALA A 289 11.34 -33.43 -2.46
CA ALA A 289 11.22 -34.64 -1.65
C ALA A 289 11.72 -35.88 -2.46
N PRO A 290 12.66 -36.67 -1.95
CA PRO A 290 13.06 -37.89 -2.64
C PRO A 290 11.82 -38.76 -2.87
N PRO A 291 11.75 -39.48 -4.02
CA PRO A 291 10.65 -40.41 -4.24
C PRO A 291 10.53 -41.31 -3.03
N PHE A 292 9.35 -41.40 -2.46
CA PHE A 292 9.07 -42.24 -1.31
C PHE A 292 9.28 -43.70 -1.73
N ASP A 293 10.48 -44.24 -1.53
CA ASP A 293 10.69 -45.67 -1.58
C ASP A 293 9.97 -46.25 -0.35
N PRO A 294 8.86 -46.96 -0.52
CA PRO A 294 8.26 -47.66 0.61
C PRO A 294 9.32 -48.56 1.20
N PRO A 295 9.48 -48.67 2.54
CA PRO A 295 10.47 -49.55 3.14
C PRO A 295 10.25 -50.93 2.54
N ARG A 296 11.24 -51.40 1.77
CA ARG A 296 11.27 -52.80 1.32
C ARG A 296 11.13 -53.62 2.58
N ARG A 297 9.94 -54.19 2.80
CA ARG A 297 9.81 -55.25 3.75
C ARG A 297 10.90 -56.26 3.37
N LEU A 298 11.91 -56.38 4.21
CA LEU A 298 12.80 -57.50 4.17
C LEU A 298 11.89 -58.74 4.21
N ALA A 299 11.60 -59.26 3.02
CA ALA A 299 10.89 -60.52 2.90
C ALA A 299 11.73 -61.48 3.72
N ASP A 300 11.18 -61.87 4.80
CA ASP A 300 11.69 -62.92 5.64
C ASP A 300 12.25 -64.02 4.76
N GLY A 301 13.57 -64.13 4.76
CA GLY A 301 14.26 -65.35 4.36
C GLY A 301 13.88 -66.43 5.38
N GLY A 302 12.66 -66.92 5.12
CA GLY A 302 12.19 -68.09 5.89
C GLY A 302 13.15 -69.24 5.73
N ALA A 303 13.61 -69.64 6.81
CA ALA A 303 13.77 -71.04 7.19
C ALA A 303 13.94 -72.09 6.06
N GLY A 304 15.12 -72.52 5.82
CA GLY A 304 15.46 -73.77 5.21
C GLY A 304 16.52 -74.48 6.10
N GLY A 305 16.08 -74.84 7.29
CA GLY A 305 16.87 -75.70 8.15
C GLY A 305 16.74 -77.18 7.66
N ASP A 306 17.64 -77.62 6.77
CA ASP A 306 17.84 -79.00 6.51
C ASP A 306 18.68 -79.63 7.65
N GLY A 307 17.94 -80.20 8.61
CA GLY A 307 18.53 -81.08 9.61
C GLY A 307 19.03 -82.37 8.97
N ARG A 308 20.34 -82.47 8.75
CA ARG A 308 21.02 -83.76 8.56
C ARG A 308 22.00 -83.94 9.72
N PRO A 309 21.92 -85.09 10.43
CA PRO A 309 22.94 -85.50 11.45
C PRO A 309 24.22 -85.90 10.75
N PRO A 310 25.42 -85.77 11.38
CA PRO A 310 26.69 -86.27 10.82
C PRO A 310 26.73 -87.76 10.81
N PRO A 311 27.36 -88.39 9.78
CA PRO A 311 27.58 -89.83 9.73
C PRO A 311 28.68 -90.28 10.74
N PRO A 312 28.71 -91.59 11.09
CA PRO A 312 29.48 -92.17 12.19
C PRO A 312 30.99 -92.15 12.02
#